data_7210c1025b6e5735e429fb3ee32321c6
#
_entry.id   7210c1025b6e5735e429fb3ee32321c6
#
_cell.length_a   1.000
_cell.length_b   1.000
_cell.length_c   1.000
_cell.angle_alpha   90.00
_cell.angle_beta   90.00
_cell.angle_gamma   90.00
#
_symmetry.space_group_name_H-M   'P 1'
#
loop_
_entity.id
_entity.type
_entity.pdbx_description
1 polymer ?
#
loop_
_entity_poly.entity_id
_entity_poly.type
_entity_poly.pdbx_seq_one_letter_code
_entity_poly.pdbx_strand_id
1 'polypeptide(L)'
;MSEQDLPLPIGHFVTLDSGLRLHYLDEGSGPVVVWLHGSGPGASGYSNFKGNYPDFIAAGFRNLVIDLPGFGRSDKPDNINYDLDFFVSAVSGLLKALDVQRCTLLGNSLGGAIAIGLGLAEPQLIEKLILMAPGGVEERATYFAKIGIQRMVELFNAGPLDIDKMREIMSLQLFDASHLPDSLLAERVAVARHQPHCLFSTMMVPNMTERLEELRVPILGFWGTNDNFNPVGGVMKVLDNAPDARFIVLNRCGHWVQVEHRELFNRSCLEFLLQA
;
A
#
# COMPACT_ATOMS: atom_id res chain seq x y z
N MET A 1 -25.01 4.79 6.11
CA MET A 1 -24.18 3.78 6.79
C MET A 1 -23.14 4.57 7.55
N SER A 2 -23.07 4.43 8.87
CA SER A 2 -22.05 5.10 9.68
C SER A 2 -20.68 4.44 9.42
N GLU A 3 -19.57 5.11 9.79
CA GLU A 3 -18.24 4.47 9.70
C GLU A 3 -18.12 3.18 10.54
N GLN A 4 -18.97 3.04 11.55
CA GLN A 4 -19.06 1.82 12.37
C GLN A 4 -19.63 0.63 11.59
N ASP A 5 -20.45 0.87 10.57
CA ASP A 5 -21.11 -0.15 9.75
C ASP A 5 -20.30 -0.58 8.53
N LEU A 6 -19.05 -0.13 8.38
CA LEU A 6 -18.21 -0.54 7.25
C LEU A 6 -18.02 -2.07 7.24
N PRO A 7 -18.10 -2.73 6.06
CA PRO A 7 -17.92 -4.18 5.91
C PRO A 7 -16.43 -4.56 5.97
N LEU A 8 -15.75 -4.10 7.01
CA LEU A 8 -14.33 -4.35 7.30
C LEU A 8 -14.19 -4.95 8.70
N PRO A 9 -13.14 -5.72 8.99
CA PRO A 9 -12.85 -6.17 10.34
C PRO A 9 -12.80 -5.02 11.33
N ILE A 10 -13.20 -5.27 12.57
CA ILE A 10 -13.21 -4.26 13.63
C ILE A 10 -11.80 -3.90 14.08
N GLY A 11 -10.89 -4.89 14.14
CA GLY A 11 -9.47 -4.69 14.47
C GLY A 11 -9.22 -3.89 15.75
N HIS A 12 -8.13 -3.15 15.75
CA HIS A 12 -7.66 -2.31 16.85
C HIS A 12 -7.55 -0.85 16.42
N PHE A 13 -7.52 0.04 17.39
CA PHE A 13 -7.30 1.47 17.18
C PHE A 13 -6.20 1.98 18.12
N VAL A 14 -5.38 2.89 17.60
CA VAL A 14 -4.43 3.66 18.40
C VAL A 14 -4.58 5.13 18.08
N THR A 15 -4.54 5.98 19.12
CA THR A 15 -4.47 7.44 18.95
C THR A 15 -3.02 7.86 19.09
N LEU A 16 -2.49 8.48 18.04
CA LEU A 16 -1.12 8.99 17.99
C LEU A 16 -0.98 10.27 18.83
N ASP A 17 0.26 10.67 19.14
CA ASP A 17 0.57 11.93 19.83
C ASP A 17 0.01 13.16 19.08
N SER A 18 -0.13 13.08 17.76
CA SER A 18 -0.78 14.10 16.93
C SER A 18 -2.30 14.21 17.12
N GLY A 19 -2.92 13.29 17.85
CA GLY A 19 -4.37 13.16 17.98
C GLY A 19 -5.03 12.33 16.86
N LEU A 20 -4.27 11.94 15.83
CA LEU A 20 -4.77 11.10 14.73
C LEU A 20 -5.03 9.67 15.23
N ARG A 21 -6.22 9.13 14.95
CA ARG A 21 -6.60 7.78 15.32
C ARG A 21 -6.46 6.84 14.11
N LEU A 22 -5.63 5.82 14.25
CA LEU A 22 -5.39 4.82 13.19
C LEU A 22 -6.00 3.47 13.56
N HIS A 23 -6.55 2.81 12.56
CA HIS A 23 -7.03 1.44 12.62
C HIS A 23 -6.01 0.47 12.06
N TYR A 24 -5.89 -0.70 12.67
CA TYR A 24 -5.03 -1.78 12.20
C TYR A 24 -5.55 -3.15 12.66
N LEU A 25 -5.18 -4.19 11.92
CA LEU A 25 -5.27 -5.57 12.39
C LEU A 25 -3.90 -5.96 12.95
N ASP A 26 -3.90 -6.72 14.05
CA ASP A 26 -2.69 -7.22 14.72
C ASP A 26 -2.88 -8.71 14.96
N GLU A 27 -2.30 -9.52 14.10
CA GLU A 27 -2.54 -10.95 14.08
C GLU A 27 -1.22 -11.75 13.98
N GLY A 28 -1.17 -12.88 14.69
CA GLY A 28 0.00 -13.73 14.75
C GLY A 28 0.99 -13.33 15.85
N SER A 29 2.20 -13.87 15.79
CA SER A 29 3.29 -13.59 16.75
C SER A 29 4.63 -13.82 16.07
N GLY A 30 5.73 -13.28 16.64
CA GLY A 30 7.08 -13.39 16.09
C GLY A 30 7.55 -12.13 15.40
N PRO A 31 8.47 -12.20 14.39
CA PRO A 31 8.96 -11.03 13.68
C PRO A 31 7.81 -10.25 13.03
N VAL A 32 7.90 -8.91 13.06
CA VAL A 32 6.81 -8.04 12.64
C VAL A 32 6.87 -7.77 11.14
N VAL A 33 5.75 -7.99 10.45
CA VAL A 33 5.50 -7.57 9.06
C VAL A 33 4.39 -6.53 9.04
N VAL A 34 4.68 -5.35 8.51
CA VAL A 34 3.76 -4.22 8.41
C VAL A 34 3.26 -4.10 6.97
N TRP A 35 1.94 -4.14 6.79
CA TRP A 35 1.28 -4.15 5.48
C TRP A 35 0.71 -2.76 5.17
N LEU A 36 1.23 -2.12 4.11
CA LEU A 36 0.89 -0.77 3.68
C LEU A 36 0.22 -0.80 2.31
N HIS A 37 -1.06 -0.45 2.25
CA HIS A 37 -1.85 -0.50 1.03
C HIS A 37 -1.63 0.70 0.11
N GLY A 38 -2.11 0.61 -1.14
CA GLY A 38 -2.08 1.69 -2.11
C GLY A 38 -3.19 2.73 -1.93
N SER A 39 -3.14 3.81 -2.72
CA SER A 39 -4.03 4.98 -2.62
C SER A 39 -5.34 4.88 -3.41
N GLY A 40 -5.69 3.72 -3.95
CA GLY A 40 -6.94 3.60 -4.72
C GLY A 40 -8.18 3.97 -3.89
N PRO A 41 -9.22 4.57 -4.51
CA PRO A 41 -10.46 4.86 -3.81
C PRO A 41 -11.02 3.66 -3.06
N GLY A 42 -11.47 3.89 -1.82
CA GLY A 42 -12.02 2.84 -0.97
C GLY A 42 -11.02 1.81 -0.47
N ALA A 43 -9.70 2.05 -0.58
CA ALA A 43 -8.70 1.13 -0.08
C ALA A 43 -8.76 0.97 1.44
N SER A 44 -8.31 -0.19 1.90
CA SER A 44 -8.01 -0.52 3.29
C SER A 44 -6.91 -1.58 3.31
N GLY A 45 -6.24 -1.74 4.43
CA GLY A 45 -5.28 -2.82 4.61
C GLY A 45 -5.92 -4.18 4.34
N TYR A 46 -7.10 -4.41 4.91
CA TYR A 46 -7.83 -5.66 4.70
C TYR A 46 -8.19 -5.91 3.24
N SER A 47 -8.79 -4.94 2.55
CA SER A 47 -9.21 -5.13 1.14
C SER A 47 -8.04 -5.42 0.20
N ASN A 48 -6.84 -4.94 0.54
CA ASN A 48 -5.65 -5.15 -0.27
C ASN A 48 -4.93 -6.49 0.02
N PHE A 49 -4.99 -6.97 1.28
CA PHE A 49 -4.08 -8.04 1.74
C PHE A 49 -4.77 -9.23 2.41
N LYS A 50 -6.12 -9.28 2.48
CA LYS A 50 -6.86 -10.38 3.11
C LYS A 50 -6.55 -11.77 2.55
N GLY A 51 -6.03 -11.85 1.33
CA GLY A 51 -5.59 -13.11 0.71
C GLY A 51 -4.13 -13.47 0.99
N ASN A 52 -3.37 -12.60 1.67
CA ASN A 52 -1.92 -12.77 1.81
C ASN A 52 -1.48 -12.96 3.26
N TYR A 53 -1.80 -12.05 4.16
CA TYR A 53 -1.28 -12.07 5.53
C TYR A 53 -1.63 -13.33 6.33
N PRO A 54 -2.73 -14.09 6.08
CA PRO A 54 -2.95 -15.35 6.79
C PRO A 54 -1.85 -16.39 6.59
N ASP A 55 -1.22 -16.44 5.40
CA ASP A 55 -0.10 -17.35 5.14
C ASP A 55 1.14 -16.96 5.96
N PHE A 56 1.33 -15.66 6.22
CA PHE A 56 2.42 -15.16 7.07
C PHE A 56 2.18 -15.44 8.56
N ILE A 57 0.92 -15.39 9.01
CA ILE A 57 0.55 -15.84 10.36
C ILE A 57 0.91 -17.31 10.53
N ALA A 58 0.52 -18.14 9.57
CA ALA A 58 0.82 -19.57 9.58
C ALA A 58 2.33 -19.86 9.56
N ALA A 59 3.12 -18.97 8.98
CA ALA A 59 4.58 -19.04 8.94
C ALA A 59 5.28 -18.46 10.20
N GLY A 60 4.52 -17.98 11.20
CA GLY A 60 5.06 -17.52 12.49
C GLY A 60 5.46 -16.05 12.51
N PHE A 61 4.82 -15.19 11.71
CA PHE A 61 5.02 -13.74 11.73
C PHE A 61 3.85 -13.03 12.41
N ARG A 62 4.15 -11.93 13.14
CA ARG A 62 3.15 -10.96 13.60
C ARG A 62 2.87 -9.99 12.46
N ASN A 63 1.60 -9.83 12.10
CA ASN A 63 1.17 -9.04 10.97
C ASN A 63 0.39 -7.81 11.44
N LEU A 64 0.90 -6.62 11.14
CA LEU A 64 0.23 -5.35 11.34
C LEU A 64 -0.33 -4.87 10.00
N VAL A 65 -1.63 -5.05 9.78
CA VAL A 65 -2.31 -4.64 8.54
C VAL A 65 -2.97 -3.30 8.77
N ILE A 66 -2.35 -2.23 8.29
CA ILE A 66 -2.71 -0.86 8.65
C ILE A 66 -3.70 -0.28 7.64
N ASP A 67 -4.74 0.39 8.14
CA ASP A 67 -5.49 1.35 7.34
C ASP A 67 -4.77 2.70 7.42
N LEU A 68 -4.23 3.18 6.29
CA LEU A 68 -3.55 4.47 6.21
C LEU A 68 -4.52 5.62 6.54
N PRO A 69 -4.03 6.78 7.04
CA PRO A 69 -4.87 7.96 7.22
C PRO A 69 -5.66 8.30 5.95
N GLY A 70 -6.93 8.64 6.08
CA GLY A 70 -7.82 8.88 4.94
C GLY A 70 -8.48 7.63 4.36
N PHE A 71 -8.13 6.43 4.85
CA PHE A 71 -8.56 5.14 4.31
C PHE A 71 -9.16 4.23 5.39
N GLY A 72 -9.85 3.17 4.92
CA GLY A 72 -10.40 2.13 5.79
C GLY A 72 -11.21 2.70 6.96
N ARG A 73 -10.87 2.26 8.18
CA ARG A 73 -11.45 2.73 9.44
C ARG A 73 -10.61 3.78 10.17
N SER A 74 -9.44 4.15 9.62
CA SER A 74 -8.62 5.23 10.16
C SER A 74 -9.28 6.58 9.98
N ASP A 75 -8.87 7.55 10.79
CA ASP A 75 -9.33 8.94 10.67
C ASP A 75 -9.09 9.49 9.26
N LYS A 76 -10.00 10.35 8.85
CA LYS A 76 -10.03 10.97 7.52
C LYS A 76 -10.08 12.49 7.66
N PRO A 77 -9.00 13.11 8.20
CA PRO A 77 -9.01 14.55 8.45
C PRO A 77 -9.19 15.34 7.15
N ASP A 78 -10.03 16.37 7.22
CA ASP A 78 -10.20 17.36 6.18
C ASP A 78 -9.19 18.50 6.34
N ASN A 79 -8.96 19.26 5.26
CA ASN A 79 -8.14 20.47 5.27
C ASN A 79 -6.66 20.26 5.66
N ILE A 80 -6.13 19.10 5.33
CA ILE A 80 -4.70 18.79 5.44
C ILE A 80 -4.12 18.41 4.09
N ASN A 81 -2.79 18.40 4.00
CA ASN A 81 -2.08 17.82 2.87
C ASN A 81 -1.77 16.35 3.16
N TYR A 82 -2.21 15.49 2.26
CA TYR A 82 -1.88 14.06 2.28
C TYR A 82 -0.59 13.81 1.50
N ASP A 83 0.50 14.43 1.95
CA ASP A 83 1.83 14.20 1.37
C ASP A 83 2.54 12.99 1.98
N LEU A 84 3.68 12.62 1.42
CA LEU A 84 4.43 11.45 1.87
C LEU A 84 4.87 11.58 3.33
N ASP A 85 5.29 12.77 3.76
CA ASP A 85 5.78 13.00 5.13
C ASP A 85 4.67 12.80 6.16
N PHE A 86 3.44 13.21 5.83
CA PHE A 86 2.26 12.93 6.67
C PHE A 86 2.03 11.44 6.84
N PHE A 87 2.06 10.66 5.76
CA PHE A 87 1.87 9.21 5.83
C PHE A 87 3.02 8.52 6.58
N VAL A 88 4.27 8.88 6.30
CA VAL A 88 5.45 8.34 6.97
C VAL A 88 5.36 8.61 8.48
N SER A 89 5.05 9.85 8.87
CA SER A 89 4.90 10.22 10.27
C SER A 89 3.79 9.45 10.98
N ALA A 90 2.67 9.22 10.29
CA ALA A 90 1.55 8.46 10.85
C ALA A 90 1.92 6.97 11.07
N VAL A 91 2.60 6.34 10.11
CA VAL A 91 3.04 4.94 10.25
C VAL A 91 4.12 4.82 11.33
N SER A 92 5.11 5.71 11.35
CA SER A 92 6.13 5.76 12.40
C SER A 92 5.50 5.92 13.79
N GLY A 93 4.56 6.86 13.93
CA GLY A 93 3.84 7.08 15.18
C GLY A 93 3.06 5.85 15.64
N LEU A 94 2.43 5.11 14.72
CA LEU A 94 1.75 3.85 15.05
C LEU A 94 2.75 2.80 15.54
N LEU A 95 3.85 2.59 14.83
CA LEU A 95 4.86 1.60 15.22
C LEU A 95 5.45 1.91 16.60
N LYS A 96 5.73 3.20 16.87
CA LYS A 96 6.19 3.67 18.19
C LYS A 96 5.14 3.39 19.27
N ALA A 97 3.86 3.69 19.03
CA ALA A 97 2.78 3.47 20.00
C ALA A 97 2.56 1.98 20.31
N LEU A 98 2.91 1.09 19.37
CA LEU A 98 2.84 -0.37 19.53
C LEU A 98 4.16 -0.98 20.03
N ASP A 99 5.14 -0.18 20.42
CA ASP A 99 6.47 -0.60 20.88
C ASP A 99 7.18 -1.55 19.88
N VAL A 100 7.00 -1.30 18.57
CA VAL A 100 7.68 -2.06 17.52
C VAL A 100 9.10 -1.54 17.38
N GLN A 101 10.08 -2.36 17.74
CA GLN A 101 11.50 -1.97 17.70
C GLN A 101 12.14 -2.22 16.32
N ARG A 102 11.69 -3.27 15.63
CA ARG A 102 12.15 -3.65 14.28
C ARG A 102 11.04 -4.34 13.50
N CYS A 103 10.95 -4.06 12.20
CA CYS A 103 9.95 -4.67 11.33
C CYS A 103 10.39 -4.75 9.87
N THR A 104 9.74 -5.63 9.12
CA THR A 104 9.74 -5.58 7.66
C THR A 104 8.53 -4.77 7.19
N LEU A 105 8.75 -3.83 6.26
CA LEU A 105 7.66 -3.12 5.61
C LEU A 105 7.32 -3.77 4.27
N LEU A 106 6.04 -4.05 4.07
CA LEU A 106 5.50 -4.60 2.84
C LEU A 106 4.49 -3.61 2.27
N GLY A 107 4.81 -3.00 1.13
CA GLY A 107 4.04 -1.88 0.60
C GLY A 107 3.70 -1.98 -0.88
N ASN A 108 2.44 -1.68 -1.22
CA ASN A 108 1.97 -1.56 -2.60
C ASN A 108 1.77 -0.08 -2.97
N SER A 109 2.29 0.34 -4.12
CA SER A 109 2.03 1.69 -4.67
C SER A 109 2.40 2.81 -3.67
N LEU A 110 1.43 3.58 -3.16
CA LEU A 110 1.62 4.55 -2.08
C LEU A 110 2.27 3.89 -0.85
N GLY A 111 1.81 2.70 -0.46
CA GLY A 111 2.40 1.94 0.64
C GLY A 111 3.87 1.60 0.40
N GLY A 112 4.26 1.37 -0.86
CA GLY A 112 5.66 1.20 -1.26
C GLY A 112 6.48 2.49 -1.12
N ALA A 113 5.90 3.63 -1.49
CA ALA A 113 6.53 4.94 -1.28
C ALA A 113 6.72 5.25 0.22
N ILE A 114 5.71 4.94 1.05
CA ILE A 114 5.79 5.08 2.51
C ILE A 114 6.89 4.18 3.08
N ALA A 115 6.98 2.92 2.61
CA ALA A 115 8.01 1.99 3.04
C ALA A 115 9.43 2.50 2.71
N ILE A 116 9.64 3.05 1.51
CA ILE A 116 10.90 3.71 1.12
C ILE A 116 11.15 4.91 2.03
N GLY A 117 10.17 5.82 2.16
CA GLY A 117 10.29 7.04 2.97
C GLY A 117 10.64 6.73 4.43
N LEU A 118 9.99 5.75 5.04
CA LEU A 118 10.29 5.33 6.42
C LEU A 118 11.65 4.65 6.54
N GLY A 119 12.04 3.82 5.55
CA GLY A 119 13.37 3.22 5.49
C GLY A 119 14.50 4.25 5.41
N LEU A 120 14.26 5.38 4.73
CA LEU A 120 15.18 6.51 4.66
C LEU A 120 15.20 7.36 5.94
N ALA A 121 14.04 7.54 6.58
CA ALA A 121 13.91 8.38 7.78
C ALA A 121 14.36 7.66 9.07
N GLU A 122 14.06 6.38 9.19
CA GLU A 122 14.29 5.58 10.41
C GLU A 122 14.91 4.21 10.08
N PRO A 123 16.13 4.18 9.48
CA PRO A 123 16.75 2.94 9.01
C PRO A 123 16.96 1.89 10.10
N GLN A 124 17.10 2.30 11.37
CA GLN A 124 17.26 1.39 12.51
C GLN A 124 15.99 0.57 12.83
N LEU A 125 14.82 1.07 12.44
CA LEU A 125 13.52 0.42 12.65
C LEU A 125 13.25 -0.67 11.60
N ILE A 126 13.88 -0.58 10.43
CA ILE A 126 13.54 -1.41 9.27
C ILE A 126 14.55 -2.54 9.10
N GLU A 127 14.06 -3.75 8.95
CA GLU A 127 14.88 -4.94 8.67
C GLU A 127 14.96 -5.25 7.17
N LYS A 128 13.82 -5.18 6.49
CA LYS A 128 13.68 -5.51 5.06
C LYS A 128 12.55 -4.68 4.45
N LEU A 129 12.62 -4.47 3.12
CA LEU A 129 11.53 -3.89 2.36
C LEU A 129 10.99 -4.90 1.34
N ILE A 130 9.67 -5.04 1.27
CA ILE A 130 8.97 -5.77 0.21
C ILE A 130 8.10 -4.78 -0.53
N LEU A 131 8.40 -4.52 -1.79
CA LEU A 131 7.80 -3.44 -2.58
C LEU A 131 7.00 -4.00 -3.76
N MET A 132 5.76 -3.58 -3.92
CA MET A 132 4.92 -3.92 -5.07
C MET A 132 4.63 -2.65 -5.86
N ALA A 133 5.23 -2.52 -7.05
CA ALA A 133 5.09 -1.37 -7.91
C ALA A 133 5.09 -0.04 -7.11
N PRO A 134 6.17 0.27 -6.34
CA PRO A 134 6.19 1.40 -5.43
C PRO A 134 6.00 2.73 -6.15
N GLY A 135 5.31 3.67 -5.50
CA GLY A 135 5.36 5.09 -5.83
C GLY A 135 6.70 5.71 -5.44
N GLY A 136 6.98 6.92 -5.94
CA GLY A 136 8.16 7.69 -5.54
C GLY A 136 9.47 7.26 -6.23
N VAL A 137 9.41 6.45 -7.30
CA VAL A 137 10.57 6.05 -8.10
C VAL A 137 10.52 6.58 -9.53
N GLU A 138 9.59 7.47 -9.81
CA GLU A 138 9.39 8.13 -11.09
C GLU A 138 9.01 9.60 -10.89
N GLU A 139 9.18 10.39 -11.93
CA GLU A 139 8.64 11.75 -11.96
C GLU A 139 7.11 11.74 -11.95
N ARG A 140 6.50 12.70 -11.27
CA ARG A 140 5.04 12.81 -11.17
C ARG A 140 4.34 12.78 -12.53
N ALA A 141 4.91 13.45 -13.54
CA ALA A 141 4.36 13.49 -14.89
C ALA A 141 4.27 12.09 -15.52
N THR A 142 5.20 11.20 -15.21
CA THR A 142 5.23 9.82 -15.71
C THR A 142 4.06 9.00 -15.15
N TYR A 143 3.74 9.16 -13.84
CA TYR A 143 2.55 8.54 -13.25
C TYR A 143 1.25 9.08 -13.87
N PHE A 144 1.15 10.40 -14.04
CA PHE A 144 -0.04 11.05 -14.59
C PHE A 144 -0.26 10.77 -16.09
N ALA A 145 0.74 10.29 -16.80
CA ALA A 145 0.60 9.80 -18.16
C ALA A 145 -0.02 8.38 -18.24
N LYS A 146 -0.13 7.65 -17.13
CA LYS A 146 -0.70 6.30 -17.09
C LYS A 146 -2.22 6.35 -17.12
N ILE A 147 -2.81 5.49 -17.96
CA ILE A 147 -4.26 5.44 -18.18
C ILE A 147 -5.04 5.16 -16.87
N GLY A 148 -4.49 4.33 -15.99
CA GLY A 148 -5.12 4.01 -14.70
C GLY A 148 -5.27 5.23 -13.80
N ILE A 149 -4.23 6.08 -13.73
CA ILE A 149 -4.28 7.33 -12.96
C ILE A 149 -5.27 8.31 -13.57
N GLN A 150 -5.22 8.51 -14.89
CA GLN A 150 -6.12 9.42 -15.60
C GLN A 150 -7.58 9.06 -15.39
N ARG A 151 -7.90 7.77 -15.60
CA ARG A 151 -9.29 7.29 -15.49
C ARG A 151 -9.78 7.29 -14.05
N MET A 152 -8.93 6.94 -13.09
CA MET A 152 -9.27 7.00 -11.67
C MET A 152 -9.61 8.43 -11.24
N VAL A 153 -8.80 9.43 -11.65
CA VAL A 153 -9.05 10.84 -11.37
C VAL A 153 -10.34 11.33 -12.04
N GLU A 154 -10.57 10.96 -13.29
CA GLU A 154 -11.79 11.31 -14.03
C GLU A 154 -13.04 10.77 -13.32
N LEU A 155 -13.06 9.47 -12.97
CA LEU A 155 -14.19 8.83 -12.31
C LEU A 155 -14.45 9.41 -10.91
N PHE A 156 -13.39 9.73 -10.17
CA PHE A 156 -13.51 10.36 -8.86
C PHE A 156 -14.12 11.77 -8.96
N ASN A 157 -13.71 12.56 -9.95
CA ASN A 157 -14.22 13.91 -10.18
C ASN A 157 -15.64 13.92 -10.79
N ALA A 158 -16.07 12.83 -11.41
CA ALA A 158 -17.43 12.69 -11.97
C ALA A 158 -18.52 12.46 -10.90
N GLY A 159 -18.20 12.65 -9.62
CA GLY A 159 -19.12 12.53 -8.49
C GLY A 159 -19.00 11.19 -7.75
N PRO A 160 -19.98 10.85 -6.88
CA PRO A 160 -19.89 9.69 -6.01
C PRO A 160 -19.59 8.39 -6.77
N LEU A 161 -18.71 7.58 -6.18
CA LEU A 161 -18.40 6.26 -6.70
C LEU A 161 -19.52 5.27 -6.35
N ASP A 162 -20.03 4.61 -7.37
CA ASP A 162 -20.93 3.47 -7.28
C ASP A 162 -20.19 2.16 -7.62
N ILE A 163 -20.92 1.04 -7.67
CA ILE A 163 -20.36 -0.28 -7.97
C ILE A 163 -19.77 -0.33 -9.39
N ASP A 164 -20.40 0.31 -10.38
CA ASP A 164 -19.95 0.25 -11.78
C ASP A 164 -18.65 1.04 -11.97
N LYS A 165 -18.58 2.27 -11.44
CA LYS A 165 -17.36 3.07 -11.43
C LYS A 165 -16.23 2.38 -10.66
N MET A 166 -16.56 1.79 -9.51
CA MET A 166 -15.57 1.04 -8.72
C MET A 166 -15.07 -0.19 -9.48
N ARG A 167 -15.95 -0.91 -10.17
CA ARG A 167 -15.56 -2.04 -11.02
C ARG A 167 -14.60 -1.59 -12.11
N GLU A 168 -14.86 -0.46 -12.75
CA GLU A 168 -13.97 0.09 -13.77
C GLU A 168 -12.58 0.41 -13.19
N ILE A 169 -12.52 1.12 -12.06
CA ILE A 169 -11.25 1.43 -11.38
C ILE A 169 -10.50 0.15 -10.99
N MET A 170 -11.20 -0.83 -10.43
CA MET A 170 -10.59 -2.08 -10.00
C MET A 170 -10.13 -2.94 -11.18
N SER A 171 -10.83 -2.90 -12.29
CA SER A 171 -10.42 -3.59 -13.52
C SER A 171 -9.10 -3.04 -14.08
N LEU A 172 -8.82 -1.77 -13.89
CA LEU A 172 -7.55 -1.17 -14.29
C LEU A 172 -6.37 -1.61 -13.41
N GLN A 173 -6.63 -2.10 -12.18
CA GLN A 173 -5.60 -2.61 -11.28
C GLN A 173 -5.07 -3.99 -11.70
N LEU A 174 -5.84 -4.74 -12.47
CA LEU A 174 -5.59 -6.14 -12.79
C LEU A 174 -5.36 -6.32 -14.30
N PHE A 175 -4.63 -7.34 -14.66
CA PHE A 175 -4.56 -7.83 -16.04
C PHE A 175 -5.83 -8.57 -16.43
N ASP A 176 -6.32 -9.44 -15.53
CA ASP A 176 -7.59 -10.15 -15.69
C ASP A 176 -8.55 -9.84 -14.53
N ALA A 177 -9.50 -8.99 -14.81
CA ALA A 177 -10.52 -8.56 -13.86
C ALA A 177 -11.81 -9.42 -13.88
N SER A 178 -11.85 -10.51 -14.63
CA SER A 178 -13.04 -11.37 -14.78
C SER A 178 -13.53 -11.97 -13.46
N HIS A 179 -12.65 -12.09 -12.48
CA HIS A 179 -12.93 -12.68 -11.17
C HIS A 179 -13.03 -11.68 -10.03
N LEU A 180 -13.20 -10.37 -10.32
CA LEU A 180 -13.43 -9.36 -9.27
C LEU A 180 -14.77 -9.65 -8.54
N PRO A 181 -14.74 -9.99 -7.24
CA PRO A 181 -15.98 -10.29 -6.53
C PRO A 181 -16.72 -9.01 -6.18
N ASP A 182 -18.05 -9.04 -6.30
CA ASP A 182 -18.92 -7.90 -5.96
C ASP A 182 -18.79 -7.47 -4.50
N SER A 183 -18.45 -8.40 -3.61
CA SER A 183 -18.18 -8.09 -2.20
C SER A 183 -17.00 -7.13 -2.02
N LEU A 184 -15.92 -7.29 -2.79
CA LEU A 184 -14.78 -6.38 -2.75
C LEU A 184 -15.17 -4.98 -3.26
N LEU A 185 -15.97 -4.92 -4.33
CA LEU A 185 -16.45 -3.66 -4.88
C LEU A 185 -17.35 -2.93 -3.86
N ALA A 186 -18.27 -3.65 -3.20
CA ALA A 186 -19.12 -3.11 -2.16
C ALA A 186 -18.32 -2.60 -0.94
N GLU A 187 -17.32 -3.37 -0.48
CA GLU A 187 -16.39 -2.93 0.58
C GLU A 187 -15.75 -1.58 0.21
N ARG A 188 -15.21 -1.47 -1.00
CA ARG A 188 -14.51 -0.27 -1.46
C ARG A 188 -15.44 0.93 -1.63
N VAL A 189 -16.61 0.74 -2.23
CA VAL A 189 -17.62 1.81 -2.35
C VAL A 189 -18.04 2.32 -0.98
N ALA A 190 -18.23 1.42 0.00
CA ALA A 190 -18.59 1.81 1.36
C ALA A 190 -17.53 2.72 2.01
N VAL A 191 -16.24 2.38 1.88
CA VAL A 191 -15.13 3.20 2.39
C VAL A 191 -15.00 4.51 1.62
N ALA A 192 -15.06 4.47 0.28
CA ALA A 192 -14.87 5.64 -0.58
C ALA A 192 -15.87 6.77 -0.30
N ARG A 193 -17.09 6.44 0.15
CA ARG A 193 -18.12 7.44 0.52
C ARG A 193 -17.73 8.33 1.70
N HIS A 194 -16.77 7.90 2.51
CA HIS A 194 -16.29 8.62 3.69
C HIS A 194 -14.94 9.32 3.45
N GLN A 195 -14.35 9.15 2.27
CA GLN A 195 -13.05 9.74 1.97
C GLN A 195 -13.17 11.23 1.65
N PRO A 196 -12.33 12.09 2.27
CA PRO A 196 -12.38 13.52 2.01
C PRO A 196 -11.83 13.83 0.61
N HIS A 197 -12.37 14.86 -0.02
CA HIS A 197 -11.93 15.27 -1.35
C HIS A 197 -10.44 15.67 -1.38
N CYS A 198 -9.93 16.27 -0.31
CA CYS A 198 -8.52 16.67 -0.19
C CYS A 198 -7.55 15.48 -0.22
N LEU A 199 -7.97 14.27 0.13
CA LEU A 199 -7.13 13.07 0.11
C LEU A 199 -6.41 12.87 -1.23
N PHE A 200 -7.13 12.98 -2.33
CA PHE A 200 -6.56 12.78 -3.67
C PHE A 200 -6.02 14.07 -4.30
N SER A 201 -6.62 15.22 -3.99
CA SER A 201 -6.21 16.50 -4.57
C SER A 201 -4.91 17.06 -4.01
N THR A 202 -4.56 16.70 -2.76
CA THR A 202 -3.32 17.12 -2.10
C THR A 202 -2.25 16.02 -2.03
N MET A 203 -2.58 14.79 -2.46
CA MET A 203 -1.65 13.67 -2.40
C MET A 203 -0.39 13.98 -3.22
N MET A 204 0.74 13.96 -2.53
CA MET A 204 2.04 14.22 -3.14
C MET A 204 3.07 13.21 -2.66
N VAL A 205 3.67 12.52 -3.61
CA VAL A 205 4.80 11.61 -3.40
C VAL A 205 5.97 12.14 -4.23
N PRO A 206 7.06 12.57 -3.61
CA PRO A 206 8.25 13.04 -4.33
C PRO A 206 8.96 11.88 -5.03
N ASN A 207 9.76 12.21 -6.04
CA ASN A 207 10.71 11.24 -6.60
C ASN A 207 11.87 11.05 -5.61
N MET A 208 12.06 9.82 -5.15
CA MET A 208 13.09 9.44 -4.19
C MET A 208 14.23 8.60 -4.83
N THR A 209 14.25 8.51 -6.16
CA THR A 209 15.18 7.60 -6.87
C THR A 209 16.64 7.85 -6.48
N GLU A 210 17.08 9.11 -6.41
CA GLU A 210 18.45 9.47 -6.04
C GLU A 210 18.79 9.14 -4.58
N ARG A 211 17.77 9.02 -3.72
CA ARG A 211 17.94 8.69 -2.31
C ARG A 211 17.94 7.20 -2.02
N LEU A 212 17.61 6.35 -2.99
CA LEU A 212 17.59 4.90 -2.81
C LEU A 212 18.97 4.34 -2.42
N GLU A 213 20.06 5.01 -2.80
CA GLU A 213 21.42 4.67 -2.38
C GLU A 213 21.67 4.79 -0.86
N GLU A 214 20.82 5.55 -0.15
CA GLU A 214 20.88 5.70 1.31
C GLU A 214 20.26 4.50 2.06
N LEU A 215 19.43 3.68 1.39
CA LEU A 215 18.80 2.50 2.00
C LEU A 215 19.87 1.47 2.40
N ARG A 216 19.75 0.92 3.62
CA ARG A 216 20.70 -0.01 4.20
C ARG A 216 20.12 -1.40 4.46
N VAL A 217 18.97 -1.67 3.86
CA VAL A 217 18.21 -2.90 4.06
C VAL A 217 17.95 -3.61 2.74
N PRO A 218 17.89 -4.96 2.74
CA PRO A 218 17.56 -5.70 1.53
C PRO A 218 16.14 -5.40 1.03
N ILE A 219 15.98 -5.36 -0.29
CA ILE A 219 14.71 -5.09 -0.97
C ILE A 219 14.34 -6.27 -1.84
N LEU A 220 13.11 -6.78 -1.66
CA LEU A 220 12.43 -7.66 -2.61
C LEU A 220 11.32 -6.87 -3.30
N GLY A 221 11.39 -6.75 -4.62
CA GLY A 221 10.38 -6.03 -5.40
C GLY A 221 9.56 -6.94 -6.31
N PHE A 222 8.33 -6.52 -6.60
CA PHE A 222 7.43 -7.15 -7.56
C PHE A 222 6.84 -6.11 -8.51
N TRP A 223 6.67 -6.49 -9.78
CA TRP A 223 6.01 -5.61 -10.76
C TRP A 223 5.32 -6.40 -11.87
N GLY A 224 4.12 -5.96 -12.24
CA GLY A 224 3.42 -6.46 -13.42
C GLY A 224 3.80 -5.67 -14.68
N THR A 225 4.03 -6.35 -15.80
CA THR A 225 4.33 -5.67 -17.08
C THR A 225 3.13 -4.91 -17.66
N ASN A 226 1.93 -5.25 -17.20
CA ASN A 226 0.66 -4.64 -17.63
C ASN A 226 0.12 -3.62 -16.61
N ASP A 227 1.00 -3.09 -15.75
CA ASP A 227 0.61 -2.09 -14.76
C ASP A 227 0.14 -0.79 -15.43
N ASN A 228 -1.13 -0.44 -15.22
CA ASN A 228 -1.76 0.76 -15.75
C ASN A 228 -1.57 1.99 -14.87
N PHE A 229 -0.95 1.85 -13.68
CA PHE A 229 -0.74 2.92 -12.71
C PHE A 229 0.71 3.33 -12.60
N ASN A 230 1.60 2.37 -12.39
CA ASN A 230 3.03 2.63 -12.21
C ASN A 230 3.83 1.98 -13.35
N PRO A 231 4.69 2.73 -14.03
CA PRO A 231 5.43 2.20 -15.17
C PRO A 231 6.48 1.18 -14.72
N VAL A 232 6.52 0.02 -15.38
CA VAL A 232 7.46 -1.07 -15.05
C VAL A 232 8.94 -0.67 -15.17
N GLY A 233 9.25 0.42 -15.88
CA GLY A 233 10.59 1.01 -15.93
C GLY A 233 11.13 1.41 -14.55
N GLY A 234 10.27 1.63 -13.56
CA GLY A 234 10.65 1.86 -12.17
C GLY A 234 11.48 0.74 -11.56
N VAL A 235 11.37 -0.50 -12.07
CA VAL A 235 12.21 -1.63 -11.65
C VAL A 235 13.70 -1.30 -11.82
N MET A 236 14.09 -0.84 -13.00
CA MET A 236 15.51 -0.52 -13.26
C MET A 236 15.98 0.65 -12.42
N LYS A 237 15.12 1.64 -12.16
CA LYS A 237 15.47 2.77 -11.28
C LYS A 237 15.77 2.32 -9.85
N VAL A 238 15.03 1.34 -9.33
CA VAL A 238 15.36 0.80 -8.00
C VAL A 238 16.63 -0.06 -8.07
N LEU A 239 16.77 -0.94 -9.07
CA LEU A 239 17.95 -1.81 -9.19
C LEU A 239 19.26 -1.04 -9.40
N ASP A 240 19.20 0.06 -10.14
CA ASP A 240 20.39 0.87 -10.46
C ASP A 240 20.83 1.75 -9.28
N ASN A 241 19.93 2.06 -8.34
CA ASN A 241 20.19 3.02 -7.27
C ASN A 241 20.21 2.39 -5.86
N ALA A 242 19.45 1.32 -5.60
CA ALA A 242 19.45 0.69 -4.28
C ALA A 242 20.63 -0.30 -4.14
N PRO A 243 21.36 -0.30 -2.99
CA PRO A 243 22.54 -1.14 -2.80
C PRO A 243 22.26 -2.65 -2.81
N ASP A 244 21.08 -3.08 -2.32
CA ASP A 244 20.70 -4.49 -2.24
C ASP A 244 19.21 -4.64 -2.61
N ALA A 245 18.95 -4.86 -3.89
CA ALA A 245 17.60 -5.03 -4.40
C ALA A 245 17.51 -6.16 -5.43
N ARG A 246 16.41 -6.89 -5.39
CA ARG A 246 16.01 -7.87 -6.41
C ARG A 246 14.54 -7.71 -6.75
N PHE A 247 14.18 -7.95 -8.01
CA PHE A 247 12.80 -7.83 -8.49
C PHE A 247 12.32 -9.09 -9.21
N ILE A 248 11.06 -9.42 -8.99
CA ILE A 248 10.31 -10.41 -9.76
C ILE A 248 9.32 -9.64 -10.64
N VAL A 249 9.55 -9.68 -11.95
CA VAL A 249 8.69 -9.00 -12.94
C VAL A 249 7.85 -10.05 -13.66
N LEU A 250 6.53 -9.83 -13.69
CA LEU A 250 5.58 -10.81 -14.18
C LEU A 250 4.80 -10.27 -15.39
N ASN A 251 4.78 -11.03 -16.47
CA ASN A 251 3.87 -10.76 -17.58
C ASN A 251 2.43 -11.18 -17.22
N ARG A 252 1.46 -10.65 -17.96
CA ARG A 252 0.04 -10.91 -17.70
C ARG A 252 -0.34 -10.61 -16.24
N CYS A 253 0.18 -9.50 -15.73
CA CYS A 253 0.00 -9.04 -14.38
C CYS A 253 -0.13 -7.51 -14.38
N GLY A 254 -1.12 -6.98 -13.71
CA GLY A 254 -1.36 -5.56 -13.51
C GLY A 254 -0.63 -5.00 -12.29
N HIS A 255 -1.26 -4.05 -11.63
CA HIS A 255 -0.74 -3.33 -10.47
C HIS A 255 -0.79 -4.14 -9.16
N TRP A 256 -1.63 -5.19 -9.10
CA TRP A 256 -1.88 -5.98 -7.89
C TRP A 256 -1.27 -7.38 -7.98
N VAL A 257 0.06 -7.45 -7.99
CA VAL A 257 0.81 -8.72 -8.04
C VAL A 257 0.39 -9.68 -6.91
N GLN A 258 0.17 -9.15 -5.70
CA GLN A 258 -0.23 -9.91 -4.53
C GLN A 258 -1.61 -10.58 -4.64
N VAL A 259 -2.43 -10.14 -5.61
CA VAL A 259 -3.74 -10.72 -5.90
C VAL A 259 -3.67 -11.66 -7.10
N GLU A 260 -3.08 -11.21 -8.21
CA GLU A 260 -3.04 -11.95 -9.47
C GLU A 260 -2.09 -13.16 -9.43
N HIS A 261 -0.99 -13.04 -8.68
CA HIS A 261 0.02 -14.09 -8.50
C HIS A 261 0.26 -14.41 -7.03
N ARG A 262 -0.83 -14.54 -6.26
CA ARG A 262 -0.81 -14.66 -4.80
C ARG A 262 0.13 -15.75 -4.27
N GLU A 263 0.08 -16.96 -4.83
CA GLU A 263 0.91 -18.08 -4.36
C GLU A 263 2.40 -17.81 -4.57
N LEU A 264 2.77 -17.31 -5.75
CA LEU A 264 4.15 -16.93 -6.05
C LEU A 264 4.60 -15.79 -5.14
N PHE A 265 3.77 -14.77 -4.98
CA PHE A 265 4.04 -13.62 -4.12
C PHE A 265 4.29 -14.05 -2.68
N ASN A 266 3.32 -14.77 -2.06
CA ASN A 266 3.41 -15.20 -0.66
C ASN A 266 4.66 -16.08 -0.44
N ARG A 267 4.90 -17.08 -1.30
CA ARG A 267 6.09 -17.94 -1.22
C ARG A 267 7.39 -17.14 -1.30
N SER A 268 7.54 -16.28 -2.31
CA SER A 268 8.77 -15.50 -2.50
C SER A 268 9.02 -14.52 -1.35
N CYS A 269 7.96 -13.92 -0.79
CA CYS A 269 8.07 -13.08 0.39
C CYS A 269 8.51 -13.87 1.62
N LEU A 270 7.90 -15.04 1.89
CA LEU A 270 8.26 -15.88 3.02
C LEU A 270 9.70 -16.41 2.90
N GLU A 271 10.12 -16.85 1.72
CA GLU A 271 11.51 -17.21 1.45
C GLU A 271 12.47 -16.05 1.75
N PHE A 272 12.12 -14.83 1.35
CA PHE A 272 12.93 -13.64 1.60
C PHE A 272 12.99 -13.28 3.08
N LEU A 273 11.89 -13.39 3.80
CA LEU A 273 11.82 -13.10 5.23
C LEU A 273 12.67 -14.07 6.07
N LEU A 274 12.72 -15.34 5.68
CA LEU A 274 13.45 -16.39 6.38
C LEU A 274 14.95 -16.42 6.05
N GLN A 275 15.42 -15.67 5.06
CA GLN A 275 16.84 -15.49 4.79
C GLN A 275 17.47 -14.61 5.89
N ALA A 276 18.57 -15.11 6.47
CA ALA A 276 19.36 -14.38 7.48
C ALA A 276 20.07 -13.16 6.88
#